data_01252cefebbdf8e0b83ade575b12a6c1
#
_entry.id   01252cefebbdf8e0b83ade575b12a6c1
#
_cell.length_a   1.000
_cell.length_b   1.000
_cell.length_c   1.000
_cell.angle_alpha   90.00
_cell.angle_beta   90.00
_cell.angle_gamma   90.00
#
_symmetry.space_group_name_H-M   'P 1'
#
loop_
_entity.id
_entity.type
_entity.pdbx_description
1 polymer ?
#
loop_
_entity_poly.entity_id
_entity_poly.type
_entity_poly.pdbx_seq_one_letter_code
_entity_poly.pdbx_strand_id
1 'polypeptide(L)'
;MTQAIARPTRATYADLDLVPENMVGEIINGELVVSPRPAPKHANAGSVLGADINGRFHGAPPERGWWILFEPEIHLSGDAYVPDIAGWRRERMPELPDTAHFDLAPDWVCEVLSPSTHRRDRMRKLPAYAREGVAWAWLVDPISRHVEVYRLDHHHWVLEGTWGEGHADAMAVRLPPFEALAIDLSRWWA
;
A
#
# COMPACT_ATOMS: atom_id res chain seq x y z
N MET A 1 -14.00 -40.99 20.40
CA MET A 1 -14.76 -40.12 19.48
C MET A 1 -13.90 -38.91 19.22
N THR A 2 -13.33 -38.75 18.03
CA THR A 2 -12.50 -37.62 17.66
C THR A 2 -13.43 -36.51 17.18
N GLN A 3 -13.52 -35.46 17.96
CA GLN A 3 -14.30 -34.26 17.56
C GLN A 3 -13.55 -33.56 16.44
N ALA A 4 -14.16 -33.45 15.26
CA ALA A 4 -13.61 -32.67 14.18
C ALA A 4 -13.60 -31.18 14.61
N ILE A 5 -12.44 -30.61 14.73
CA ILE A 5 -12.27 -29.15 14.96
C ILE A 5 -12.73 -28.49 13.64
N ALA A 6 -13.84 -27.77 13.69
CA ALA A 6 -14.30 -26.96 12.56
C ALA A 6 -13.17 -25.97 12.22
N ARG A 7 -12.62 -26.05 11.00
CA ARG A 7 -11.74 -25.02 10.49
C ARG A 7 -12.56 -23.74 10.37
N PRO A 8 -12.04 -22.56 10.78
CA PRO A 8 -12.73 -21.32 10.49
C PRO A 8 -12.96 -21.22 8.99
N THR A 9 -14.19 -20.89 8.59
CA THR A 9 -14.51 -20.65 7.18
C THR A 9 -13.69 -19.45 6.70
N ARG A 10 -13.00 -19.61 5.55
CA ARG A 10 -12.29 -18.51 4.92
C ARG A 10 -13.28 -17.41 4.57
N ALA A 11 -12.95 -16.16 4.88
CA ALA A 11 -13.73 -15.01 4.44
C ALA A 11 -13.77 -14.93 2.91
N THR A 12 -14.86 -14.41 2.39
CA THR A 12 -15.14 -14.24 0.95
C THR A 12 -15.43 -12.76 0.65
N TYR A 13 -15.40 -12.37 -0.61
CA TYR A 13 -15.74 -11.00 -1.02
C TYR A 13 -17.15 -10.57 -0.59
N ALA A 14 -18.10 -11.51 -0.50
CA ALA A 14 -19.43 -11.22 0.03
C ALA A 14 -19.44 -10.78 1.51
N ASP A 15 -18.42 -11.13 2.27
CA ASP A 15 -18.29 -10.67 3.64
C ASP A 15 -17.89 -9.19 3.72
N LEU A 16 -17.27 -8.63 2.65
CA LEU A 16 -16.93 -7.21 2.55
C LEU A 16 -18.21 -6.36 2.43
N ASP A 17 -19.25 -6.86 1.76
CA ASP A 17 -20.53 -6.17 1.62
C ASP A 17 -21.25 -5.95 2.96
N LEU A 18 -20.85 -6.70 3.99
CA LEU A 18 -21.39 -6.56 5.35
C LEU A 18 -20.62 -5.57 6.22
N VAL A 19 -19.50 -5.04 5.74
CA VAL A 19 -18.68 -4.07 6.48
C VAL A 19 -19.39 -2.71 6.48
N PRO A 20 -19.54 -2.04 7.64
CA PRO A 20 -20.15 -0.72 7.70
C PRO A 20 -19.42 0.30 6.81
N GLU A 21 -20.14 1.18 6.12
CA GLU A 21 -19.60 2.19 5.19
C GLU A 21 -18.53 3.12 5.80
N ASN A 22 -18.58 3.34 7.11
CA ASN A 22 -17.59 4.15 7.84
C ASN A 22 -16.34 3.36 8.26
N MET A 23 -16.21 2.11 7.84
CA MET A 23 -15.07 1.23 8.11
C MET A 23 -14.38 0.83 6.80
N VAL A 24 -13.19 0.26 6.91
CA VAL A 24 -12.46 -0.36 5.79
C VAL A 24 -12.41 -1.86 6.06
N GLY A 25 -12.91 -2.66 5.11
CA GLY A 25 -12.85 -4.11 5.14
C GLY A 25 -11.72 -4.62 4.24
N GLU A 26 -10.93 -5.57 4.75
CA GLU A 26 -9.90 -6.28 4.00
C GLU A 26 -10.01 -7.77 4.26
N ILE A 27 -9.62 -8.61 3.31
CA ILE A 27 -9.45 -10.05 3.54
C ILE A 27 -7.96 -10.35 3.43
N ILE A 28 -7.34 -10.73 4.54
CA ILE A 28 -5.90 -10.96 4.60
C ILE A 28 -5.63 -12.38 5.11
N ASN A 29 -5.05 -13.22 4.26
CA ASN A 29 -4.86 -14.65 4.52
C ASN A 29 -6.19 -15.39 4.81
N GLY A 30 -7.27 -14.99 4.15
CA GLY A 30 -8.60 -15.55 4.31
C GLY A 30 -9.34 -15.13 5.58
N GLU A 31 -8.87 -14.12 6.28
CA GLU A 31 -9.53 -13.56 7.47
C GLU A 31 -10.04 -12.15 7.16
N LEU A 32 -11.32 -11.89 7.47
CA LEU A 32 -11.91 -10.55 7.38
C LEU A 32 -11.33 -9.67 8.48
N VAL A 33 -10.72 -8.56 8.09
CA VAL A 33 -10.16 -7.54 8.96
C VAL A 33 -10.92 -6.25 8.73
N VAL A 34 -11.51 -5.69 9.78
CA VAL A 34 -12.27 -4.44 9.71
C VAL A 34 -11.55 -3.37 10.51
N SER A 35 -11.35 -2.21 9.90
CA SER A 35 -10.59 -1.10 10.48
C SER A 35 -11.37 0.21 10.41
N PRO A 36 -11.25 1.10 11.40
CA PRO A 36 -11.79 2.44 11.29
C PRO A 36 -11.05 3.24 10.21
N ARG A 37 -11.69 4.29 9.69
CA ARG A 37 -11.03 5.25 8.81
C ARG A 37 -9.80 5.87 9.46
N PRO A 38 -8.81 6.32 8.68
CA PRO A 38 -7.54 6.86 9.19
C PRO A 38 -7.73 8.05 10.15
N ALA A 39 -6.87 8.13 11.17
CA ALA A 39 -6.79 9.31 12.02
C ALA A 39 -6.24 10.53 11.25
N PRO A 40 -6.52 11.79 11.66
CA PRO A 40 -6.15 12.99 10.90
C PRO A 40 -4.66 13.10 10.51
N LYS A 41 -3.73 12.75 11.40
CA LYS A 41 -2.29 12.79 11.09
C LYS A 41 -1.90 11.79 10.01
N HIS A 42 -2.45 10.58 10.07
CA HIS A 42 -2.25 9.55 9.04
C HIS A 42 -2.85 10.03 7.71
N ALA A 43 -4.10 10.50 7.72
CA ALA A 43 -4.76 11.01 6.52
C ALA A 43 -3.99 12.20 5.90
N ASN A 44 -3.43 13.11 6.71
CA ASN A 44 -2.60 14.22 6.23
C ASN A 44 -1.33 13.70 5.54
N ALA A 45 -0.57 12.80 6.20
CA ALA A 45 0.65 12.23 5.62
C ALA A 45 0.36 11.52 4.30
N GLY A 46 -0.68 10.66 4.26
CA GLY A 46 -1.11 9.98 3.04
C GLY A 46 -1.51 10.96 1.93
N SER A 47 -2.25 12.02 2.27
CA SER A 47 -2.69 13.02 1.29
C SER A 47 -1.53 13.80 0.68
N VAL A 48 -0.58 14.27 1.50
CA VAL A 48 0.58 15.05 1.02
C VAL A 48 1.52 14.15 0.20
N LEU A 49 1.87 12.97 0.72
CA LEU A 49 2.66 11.97 0.00
C LEU A 49 2.02 11.61 -1.34
N GLY A 50 0.74 11.26 -1.29
CA GLY A 50 0.02 10.87 -2.50
C GLY A 50 -0.06 11.99 -3.52
N ALA A 51 -0.25 13.26 -3.10
CA ALA A 51 -0.23 14.41 -4.00
C ALA A 51 1.16 14.61 -4.64
N ASP A 52 2.24 14.42 -3.87
CA ASP A 52 3.62 14.53 -4.38
C ASP A 52 3.92 13.45 -5.44
N ILE A 53 3.54 12.20 -5.19
CA ILE A 53 3.76 11.09 -6.14
C ILE A 53 2.80 11.20 -7.32
N ASN A 54 1.50 11.39 -7.07
CA ASN A 54 0.49 11.50 -8.11
C ASN A 54 0.81 12.66 -9.07
N GLY A 55 1.06 13.86 -8.54
CA GLY A 55 1.30 15.04 -9.36
C GLY A 55 2.50 14.93 -10.31
N ARG A 56 3.44 14.02 -10.02
CA ARG A 56 4.69 13.85 -10.77
C ARG A 56 4.70 12.64 -11.69
N PHE A 57 4.08 11.54 -11.29
CA PHE A 57 4.21 10.25 -11.95
C PHE A 57 2.90 9.74 -12.57
N HIS A 58 1.76 10.21 -12.10
CA HIS A 58 0.45 9.85 -12.66
C HIS A 58 0.29 10.42 -14.06
N GLY A 59 -0.18 9.61 -15.00
CA GLY A 59 -0.50 10.02 -16.37
C GLY A 59 0.21 9.21 -17.44
N ALA A 60 0.15 9.68 -18.70
CA ALA A 60 0.66 8.95 -19.84
C ALA A 60 2.19 9.07 -20.00
N PRO A 61 2.86 8.03 -20.56
CA PRO A 61 4.25 8.11 -21.01
C PRO A 61 4.46 9.25 -22.04
N PRO A 62 5.73 9.72 -22.23
CA PRO A 62 6.96 9.18 -21.65
C PRO A 62 7.30 9.71 -20.27
N GLU A 63 6.69 10.81 -19.82
CA GLU A 63 7.16 11.54 -18.65
C GLU A 63 6.61 11.00 -17.33
N ARG A 64 5.44 10.35 -17.36
CA ARG A 64 4.72 9.90 -16.16
C ARG A 64 4.56 8.38 -16.10
N GLY A 65 3.69 7.79 -16.86
CA GLY A 65 3.63 6.32 -17.05
C GLY A 65 3.06 5.49 -15.90
N TRP A 66 2.36 6.12 -14.95
CA TRP A 66 1.73 5.43 -13.83
C TRP A 66 0.26 5.77 -13.67
N TRP A 67 -0.50 4.82 -13.14
CA TRP A 67 -1.73 5.06 -12.40
C TRP A 67 -1.37 5.07 -10.91
N ILE A 68 -1.58 6.19 -10.23
CA ILE A 68 -1.38 6.32 -8.78
C ILE A 68 -2.75 6.57 -8.16
N LEU A 69 -3.19 5.66 -7.30
CA LEU A 69 -4.55 5.67 -6.75
C LEU A 69 -4.51 5.58 -5.22
N PHE A 70 -5.48 6.23 -4.58
CA PHE A 70 -5.66 6.25 -3.15
C PHE A 70 -6.68 5.20 -2.73
N GLU A 71 -6.40 4.45 -1.70
CA GLU A 71 -7.25 3.41 -1.12
C GLU A 71 -7.93 2.51 -2.21
N PRO A 72 -7.20 2.03 -3.24
CA PRO A 72 -7.82 1.14 -4.23
C PRO A 72 -8.12 -0.21 -3.59
N GLU A 73 -9.30 -0.76 -3.86
CA GLU A 73 -9.62 -2.13 -3.49
C GLU A 73 -8.99 -3.10 -4.51
N ILE A 74 -8.23 -4.09 -4.02
CA ILE A 74 -7.44 -5.00 -4.85
C ILE A 74 -7.77 -6.44 -4.46
N HIS A 75 -8.29 -7.22 -5.40
CA HIS A 75 -8.67 -8.63 -5.21
C HIS A 75 -7.61 -9.56 -5.81
N LEU A 76 -6.86 -10.28 -4.97
CA LEU A 76 -5.78 -11.18 -5.41
C LEU A 76 -5.86 -12.51 -4.65
N SER A 77 -5.81 -13.62 -5.36
CA SER A 77 -5.73 -14.98 -4.79
C SER A 77 -6.81 -15.28 -3.74
N GLY A 78 -7.97 -14.61 -3.86
CA GLY A 78 -9.11 -14.77 -2.93
C GLY A 78 -8.98 -13.95 -1.62
N ASP A 79 -7.98 -13.08 -1.53
CA ASP A 79 -7.86 -12.03 -0.53
C ASP A 79 -8.25 -10.67 -1.13
N ALA A 80 -8.57 -9.69 -0.27
CA ALA A 80 -8.87 -8.32 -0.67
C ALA A 80 -8.04 -7.35 0.17
N TYR A 81 -7.33 -6.45 -0.49
CA TYR A 81 -6.44 -5.47 0.14
C TYR A 81 -6.87 -4.06 -0.20
N VAL A 82 -6.72 -3.15 0.76
CA VAL A 82 -6.88 -1.71 0.57
C VAL A 82 -5.62 -1.02 1.09
N PRO A 83 -4.54 -0.91 0.26
CA PRO A 83 -3.38 -0.11 0.63
C PRO A 83 -3.74 1.37 0.66
N ASP A 84 -3.05 2.16 1.48
CA ASP A 84 -3.29 3.61 1.51
C ASP A 84 -3.04 4.26 0.14
N ILE A 85 -2.01 3.80 -0.59
CA ILE A 85 -1.77 4.20 -1.97
C ILE A 85 -1.22 3.00 -2.76
N ALA A 86 -1.63 2.85 -4.01
CA ALA A 86 -1.02 1.89 -4.93
C ALA A 86 -0.74 2.50 -6.30
N GLY A 87 0.21 1.89 -6.99
CA GLY A 87 0.62 2.34 -8.33
C GLY A 87 0.78 1.18 -9.31
N TRP A 88 0.24 1.37 -10.51
CA TRP A 88 0.41 0.47 -11.65
C TRP A 88 1.14 1.18 -12.76
N ARG A 89 2.11 0.52 -13.39
CA ARG A 89 2.70 1.00 -14.62
C ARG A 89 1.68 0.90 -15.76
N ARG A 90 1.53 1.97 -16.53
CA ARG A 90 0.57 2.00 -17.66
C ARG A 90 0.91 1.00 -18.76
N GLU A 91 2.14 0.57 -18.87
CA GLU A 91 2.54 -0.52 -19.78
C GLU A 91 1.94 -1.88 -19.39
N ARG A 92 1.68 -2.10 -18.07
CA ARG A 92 1.01 -3.32 -17.58
C ARG A 92 -0.50 -3.18 -17.54
N MET A 93 -1.00 -1.97 -17.30
CA MET A 93 -2.42 -1.64 -17.26
C MET A 93 -2.67 -0.40 -18.11
N PRO A 94 -2.80 -0.54 -19.44
CA PRO A 94 -2.96 0.61 -20.36
C PRO A 94 -4.22 1.45 -20.06
N GLU A 95 -5.29 0.80 -19.63
CA GLU A 95 -6.57 1.42 -19.28
C GLU A 95 -7.01 0.97 -17.88
N LEU A 96 -7.70 1.83 -17.17
CA LEU A 96 -8.34 1.47 -15.89
C LEU A 96 -9.51 0.51 -16.15
N PRO A 97 -9.67 -0.55 -15.33
CA PRO A 97 -10.81 -1.43 -15.44
C PRO A 97 -12.12 -0.71 -15.09
N ASP A 98 -13.21 -1.12 -15.72
CA ASP A 98 -14.57 -0.65 -15.41
C ASP A 98 -15.21 -1.55 -14.32
N THR A 99 -14.50 -1.68 -13.19
CA THR A 99 -14.88 -2.48 -12.02
C THR A 99 -14.61 -1.69 -10.75
N ALA A 100 -15.27 -2.06 -9.65
CA ALA A 100 -15.06 -1.42 -8.36
C ALA A 100 -13.71 -1.82 -7.70
N HIS A 101 -13.02 -2.83 -8.21
CA HIS A 101 -11.77 -3.36 -7.68
C HIS A 101 -10.80 -3.69 -8.82
N PHE A 102 -9.56 -3.96 -8.45
CA PHE A 102 -8.47 -4.35 -9.34
C PHE A 102 -8.13 -5.83 -9.11
N ASP A 103 -8.06 -6.62 -10.20
CA ASP A 103 -7.61 -8.02 -10.18
C ASP A 103 -6.12 -8.16 -10.57
N LEU A 104 -5.44 -7.05 -10.82
CA LEU A 104 -4.03 -6.98 -11.18
C LEU A 104 -3.22 -6.45 -9.99
N ALA A 105 -2.22 -7.22 -9.55
CA ALA A 105 -1.29 -6.75 -8.52
C ALA A 105 -0.58 -5.45 -8.96
N PRO A 106 -0.50 -4.44 -8.09
CA PRO A 106 0.20 -3.20 -8.39
C PRO A 106 1.71 -3.42 -8.52
N ASP A 107 2.40 -2.49 -9.17
CA ASP A 107 3.86 -2.44 -9.22
C ASP A 107 4.46 -1.86 -7.94
N TRP A 108 3.70 -1.03 -7.24
CA TRP A 108 4.09 -0.36 -6.03
C TRP A 108 2.90 -0.20 -5.08
N VAL A 109 3.15 -0.38 -3.79
CA VAL A 109 2.21 -0.07 -2.70
C VAL A 109 2.88 0.82 -1.67
N CYS A 110 2.08 1.62 -0.98
CA CYS A 110 2.51 2.42 0.16
C CYS A 110 1.50 2.26 1.30
N GLU A 111 2.01 1.93 2.47
CA GLU A 111 1.25 1.93 3.72
C GLU A 111 1.76 3.05 4.62
N VAL A 112 0.87 3.90 5.09
CA VAL A 112 1.16 4.92 6.08
C VAL A 112 0.89 4.32 7.46
N LEU A 113 1.94 4.13 8.24
CA LEU A 113 1.87 3.43 9.51
C LEU A 113 1.18 4.27 10.59
N SER A 114 0.42 3.59 11.43
CA SER A 114 -0.16 4.15 12.64
C SER A 114 0.06 3.21 13.83
N PRO A 115 -0.05 3.67 15.09
CA PRO A 115 0.09 2.80 16.25
C PRO A 115 -0.85 1.59 16.25
N SER A 116 -2.00 1.69 15.61
CA SER A 116 -3.00 0.61 15.53
C SER A 116 -2.79 -0.34 14.36
N THR A 117 -2.12 0.08 13.28
CA THR A 117 -2.01 -0.71 12.04
C THR A 117 -0.61 -1.25 11.78
N HIS A 118 0.46 -0.61 12.29
CA HIS A 118 1.86 -0.91 11.95
C HIS A 118 2.24 -2.39 12.06
N ARG A 119 1.67 -3.10 13.05
CA ARG A 119 1.93 -4.54 13.21
C ARG A 119 1.26 -5.36 12.10
N ARG A 120 0.02 -5.02 11.73
CA ARG A 120 -0.71 -5.67 10.65
C ARG A 120 -0.01 -5.44 9.32
N ASP A 121 0.37 -4.19 9.05
CA ASP A 121 0.97 -3.80 7.79
C ASP A 121 2.30 -4.53 7.57
N ARG A 122 3.14 -4.61 8.62
CA ARG A 122 4.43 -5.34 8.57
C ARG A 122 4.30 -6.86 8.58
N MET A 123 3.40 -7.41 9.40
CA MET A 123 3.37 -8.86 9.65
C MET A 123 2.38 -9.61 8.77
N ARG A 124 1.42 -8.93 8.15
CA ARG A 124 0.38 -9.56 7.34
C ARG A 124 0.30 -8.99 5.92
N LYS A 125 0.21 -7.67 5.74
CA LYS A 125 0.08 -7.06 4.41
C LYS A 125 1.38 -7.14 3.62
N LEU A 126 2.51 -6.74 4.21
CA LEU A 126 3.80 -6.78 3.50
C LEU A 126 4.15 -8.20 2.99
N PRO A 127 4.06 -9.29 3.79
CA PRO A 127 4.24 -10.65 3.27
C PRO A 127 3.20 -11.06 2.22
N ALA A 128 1.97 -10.57 2.33
CA ALA A 128 0.93 -10.84 1.35
C ALA A 128 1.28 -10.19 0.00
N TYR A 129 1.68 -8.92 -0.01
CA TYR A 129 2.13 -8.24 -1.22
C TYR A 129 3.31 -8.94 -1.91
N ALA A 130 4.26 -9.51 -1.13
CA ALA A 130 5.34 -10.30 -1.68
C ALA A 130 4.84 -11.55 -2.42
N ARG A 131 3.86 -12.26 -1.85
CA ARG A 131 3.24 -13.43 -2.49
C ARG A 131 2.55 -13.08 -3.80
N GLU A 132 1.89 -11.93 -3.83
CA GLU A 132 1.15 -11.44 -5.00
C GLU A 132 2.07 -10.79 -6.06
N GLY A 133 3.39 -10.71 -5.79
CA GLY A 133 4.38 -10.24 -6.76
C GLY A 133 4.45 -8.72 -6.90
N VAL A 134 4.00 -7.96 -5.90
CA VAL A 134 4.18 -6.50 -5.86
C VAL A 134 5.67 -6.19 -5.85
N ALA A 135 6.15 -5.40 -6.82
CA ALA A 135 7.59 -5.18 -7.00
C ALA A 135 8.22 -4.27 -5.94
N TRP A 136 7.47 -3.27 -5.48
CA TRP A 136 7.94 -2.26 -4.54
C TRP A 136 6.93 -2.00 -3.43
N ALA A 137 7.42 -1.82 -2.20
CA ALA A 137 6.59 -1.42 -1.07
C ALA A 137 7.27 -0.33 -0.25
N TRP A 138 6.51 0.69 0.13
CA TRP A 138 6.92 1.71 1.08
C TRP A 138 6.15 1.56 2.37
N LEU A 139 6.86 1.67 3.49
CA LEU A 139 6.25 1.85 4.81
C LEU A 139 6.64 3.24 5.32
N VAL A 140 5.67 4.11 5.44
CA VAL A 140 5.85 5.50 5.86
C VAL A 140 5.37 5.66 7.28
N ASP A 141 6.26 6.03 8.19
CA ASP A 141 5.94 6.30 9.60
C ASP A 141 5.96 7.81 9.87
N PRO A 142 4.79 8.47 9.91
CA PRO A 142 4.72 9.91 10.14
C PRO A 142 5.03 10.31 11.59
N ILE A 143 5.03 9.36 12.53
CA ILE A 143 5.36 9.62 13.94
C ILE A 143 6.89 9.60 14.13
N SER A 144 7.52 8.54 13.64
CA SER A 144 8.98 8.39 13.66
C SER A 144 9.66 9.12 12.50
N ARG A 145 8.89 9.75 11.60
CA ARG A 145 9.33 10.60 10.49
C ARG A 145 10.35 9.94 9.58
N HIS A 146 10.01 8.72 9.13
CA HIS A 146 10.84 8.01 8.16
C HIS A 146 10.01 7.20 7.17
N VAL A 147 10.64 6.83 6.07
CA VAL A 147 10.14 5.89 5.06
C VAL A 147 11.13 4.75 4.89
N GLU A 148 10.63 3.54 4.90
CA GLU A 148 11.36 2.33 4.53
C GLU A 148 10.93 1.92 3.12
N VAL A 149 11.90 1.67 2.26
CA VAL A 149 11.67 1.26 0.88
C VAL A 149 12.12 -0.18 0.71
N TYR A 150 11.21 -1.00 0.22
CA TYR A 150 11.43 -2.42 -0.01
C TYR A 150 11.29 -2.75 -1.50
N ARG A 151 12.22 -3.56 -2.00
CA ARG A 151 12.17 -4.19 -3.32
C ARG A 151 11.92 -5.68 -3.17
N LEU A 152 11.04 -6.22 -4.01
CA LEU A 152 10.82 -7.65 -4.08
C LEU A 152 11.98 -8.33 -4.83
N ASP A 153 12.57 -9.35 -4.22
CA ASP A 153 13.57 -10.22 -4.83
C ASP A 153 13.25 -11.69 -4.50
N HIS A 154 12.97 -12.49 -5.51
CA HIS A 154 12.61 -13.91 -5.38
C HIS A 154 11.58 -14.18 -4.26
N HIS A 155 10.47 -13.41 -4.25
CA HIS A 155 9.39 -13.44 -3.24
C HIS A 155 9.81 -13.02 -1.81
N HIS A 156 10.97 -12.40 -1.65
CA HIS A 156 11.43 -11.83 -0.38
C HIS A 156 11.62 -10.33 -0.50
N TRP A 157 11.26 -9.61 0.57
CA TRP A 157 11.52 -8.18 0.65
C TRP A 157 12.98 -7.91 1.00
N VAL A 158 13.64 -7.13 0.17
CA VAL A 158 14.97 -6.55 0.43
C VAL A 158 14.75 -5.09 0.83
N LEU A 159 15.21 -4.68 1.99
CA LEU A 159 15.22 -3.30 2.39
C LEU A 159 16.29 -2.55 1.60
N GLU A 160 15.87 -1.70 0.68
CA GLU A 160 16.77 -0.84 -0.14
C GLU A 160 17.35 0.31 0.67
N GLY A 161 16.58 0.82 1.63
CA GLY A 161 17.03 1.85 2.55
C GLY A 161 15.91 2.44 3.40
N THR A 162 16.34 3.31 4.31
CA THR A 162 15.46 4.08 5.18
C THR A 162 15.86 5.55 5.08
N TRP A 163 14.90 6.42 4.85
CA TRP A 163 15.09 7.88 4.73
C TRP A 163 14.15 8.60 5.68
N GLY A 164 14.59 9.73 6.24
CA GLY A 164 13.74 10.47 7.18
C GLY A 164 14.44 11.60 7.88
N GLU A 165 13.83 12.07 8.96
CA GLU A 165 14.40 13.15 9.78
C GLU A 165 15.79 12.76 10.32
N GLY A 166 16.75 13.67 10.21
CA GLY A 166 18.13 13.41 10.60
C GLY A 166 19.05 12.88 9.50
N HIS A 167 18.53 12.50 8.34
CA HIS A 167 19.34 12.24 7.15
C HIS A 167 19.70 13.54 6.45
N ALA A 168 20.96 13.68 6.04
CA ALA A 168 21.50 14.92 5.45
C ALA A 168 20.72 15.37 4.19
N ASP A 169 20.10 14.43 3.47
CA ASP A 169 19.42 14.65 2.19
C ASP A 169 17.89 14.54 2.28
N ALA A 170 17.30 14.61 3.48
CA ALA A 170 15.85 14.40 3.68
C ALA A 170 14.94 15.31 2.83
N MET A 171 15.45 16.46 2.38
CA MET A 171 14.73 17.43 1.55
C MET A 171 14.83 17.18 0.04
N ALA A 172 15.60 16.18 -0.41
CA ALA A 172 15.81 15.92 -1.83
C ALA A 172 16.12 14.45 -2.12
N VAL A 173 15.36 13.53 -1.52
CA VAL A 173 15.58 12.08 -1.69
C VAL A 173 15.02 11.57 -3.01
N ARG A 174 15.69 10.57 -3.56
CA ARG A 174 15.24 9.84 -4.75
C ARG A 174 14.90 8.42 -4.34
N LEU A 175 13.62 8.14 -4.23
CA LEU A 175 13.12 6.85 -3.70
C LEU A 175 12.66 5.93 -4.84
N PRO A 176 13.18 4.69 -4.91
CA PRO A 176 12.65 3.69 -5.84
C PRO A 176 11.17 3.36 -5.57
N PRO A 177 10.34 3.19 -6.60
CA PRO A 177 10.65 3.22 -8.04
C PRO A 177 10.50 4.61 -8.70
N PHE A 178 10.54 5.70 -7.93
CA PHE A 178 10.27 7.07 -8.37
C PHE A 178 11.53 7.95 -8.38
N GLU A 179 12.71 7.38 -8.63
CA GLU A 179 14.01 8.06 -8.56
C GLU A 179 14.20 9.18 -9.57
N ALA A 180 13.37 9.24 -10.60
CA ALA A 180 13.44 10.29 -11.63
C ALA A 180 13.34 11.70 -11.04
N LEU A 181 12.65 11.86 -9.89
CA LEU A 181 12.47 13.15 -9.23
C LEU A 181 12.88 13.09 -7.76
N ALA A 182 13.44 14.18 -7.27
CA ALA A 182 13.71 14.36 -5.85
C ALA A 182 12.40 14.70 -5.10
N ILE A 183 12.24 14.12 -3.93
CA ILE A 183 11.08 14.27 -3.04
C ILE A 183 11.55 14.92 -1.74
N ASP A 184 10.82 15.92 -1.27
CA ASP A 184 11.04 16.55 0.04
C ASP A 184 10.16 15.84 1.09
N LEU A 185 10.76 14.95 1.86
CA LEU A 185 10.08 14.20 2.89
C LEU A 185 9.59 15.06 4.06
N SER A 186 10.19 16.22 4.29
CA SER A 186 9.81 17.10 5.43
C SER A 186 8.35 17.51 5.38
N ARG A 187 7.76 17.55 4.18
CA ARG A 187 6.35 17.88 3.94
C ARG A 187 5.37 16.82 4.44
N TRP A 188 5.85 15.57 4.59
CA TRP A 188 5.00 14.43 4.98
C TRP A 188 4.79 14.35 6.50
N TRP A 189 5.63 15.05 7.28
CA TRP A 189 5.69 14.95 8.73
C TRP A 189 4.91 16.03 9.50
N ALA A 190 4.07 16.80 8.86
CA ALA A 190 3.33 17.92 9.47
C ALA A 190 2.31 17.49 10.55
#